data_295125738d06a6b2554fbecf8d550244
#
_entry.id   295125738d06a6b2554fbecf8d550244
#
_cell.length_a   1.000
_cell.length_b   1.000
_cell.length_c   1.000
_cell.angle_alpha   90.00
_cell.angle_beta   90.00
_cell.angle_gamma   90.00
#
_symmetry.space_group_name_H-M   'P 1'
#
loop_
_entity.id
_entity.type
_entity.pdbx_description
1 polymer ?
#
loop_
_entity_poly.entity_id
_entity_poly.type
_entity_poly.pdbx_seq_one_letter_code
_entity_poly.pdbx_strand_id
1 'polypeptide(L)'
;AIDETNQRVNIDQIIADFRRDGNFGLVGLVGVQSNQYPRALDIARPLCAAGIPVLIGGFHVSGMLAMFPEVMSDLQEALDMSASLFSGEAEGRFDDLILHSAAKQLKPIYNFVNDLPALEGSITPFLTSDIIGRTIGKVTSFDAGRGCPFQCSFCTIINVQGRKSRKRTPDDIEKIIRLNLEQ
;
A
#
# COMPACT_ATOMS: atom_id res chain seq x y z
N ALA A 1 -6.05 -0.68 10.71
CA ALA A 1 -5.44 0.29 9.80
C ALA A 1 -5.53 1.68 10.41
N ILE A 2 -4.54 2.54 10.13
CA ILE A 2 -4.50 3.94 10.55
C ILE A 2 -4.46 4.80 9.29
N ASP A 3 -5.36 5.76 9.20
CA ASP A 3 -5.39 6.77 8.14
C ASP A 3 -5.04 8.13 8.74
N GLU A 4 -3.90 8.71 8.36
CA GLU A 4 -3.43 10.00 8.91
C GLU A 4 -4.31 11.19 8.55
N THR A 5 -5.22 11.06 7.59
CA THR A 5 -6.22 12.12 7.33
C THR A 5 -7.25 12.22 8.46
N ASN A 6 -7.46 11.14 9.19
CA ASN A 6 -8.49 11.01 10.22
C ASN A 6 -7.93 10.80 11.63
N GLN A 7 -6.72 10.26 11.75
CA GLN A 7 -6.13 9.89 13.03
C GLN A 7 -4.61 10.05 13.00
N ARG A 8 -4.05 10.71 14.01
CA ARG A 8 -2.60 10.85 14.14
C ARG A 8 -1.93 9.51 14.43
N VAL A 9 -0.88 9.19 13.70
CA VAL A 9 -0.06 8.00 13.98
C VAL A 9 0.68 8.18 15.31
N ASN A 10 0.47 7.24 16.22
CA ASN A 10 1.21 7.17 17.48
C ASN A 10 2.32 6.11 17.36
N ILE A 11 3.52 6.54 17.03
CA ILE A 11 4.67 5.66 16.79
C ILE A 11 5.06 4.90 18.06
N ASP A 12 5.04 5.57 19.22
CA ASP A 12 5.40 4.94 20.50
C ASP A 12 4.43 3.80 20.85
N GLN A 13 3.14 4.00 20.56
CA GLN A 13 2.13 2.95 20.75
C GLN A 13 2.37 1.75 19.83
N ILE A 14 2.69 2.00 18.55
CA ILE A 14 3.01 0.91 17.59
C ILE A 14 4.21 0.11 18.07
N ILE A 15 5.27 0.78 18.56
CA ILE A 15 6.47 0.14 19.10
C ILE A 15 6.11 -0.68 20.35
N ALA A 16 5.29 -0.13 21.25
CA ALA A 16 4.85 -0.83 22.45
C ALA A 16 4.03 -2.08 22.13
N ASP A 17 3.10 -1.97 21.17
CA ASP A 17 2.27 -3.08 20.72
C ASP A 17 3.11 -4.19 20.10
N PHE A 18 4.05 -3.84 19.22
CA PHE A 18 4.97 -4.80 18.60
C PHE A 18 5.78 -5.57 19.63
N ARG A 19 6.29 -4.88 20.67
CA ARG A 19 7.04 -5.52 21.75
C ARG A 19 6.16 -6.43 22.61
N ARG A 20 4.94 -5.98 22.93
CA ARG A 20 3.97 -6.77 23.67
C ARG A 20 3.60 -8.06 22.94
N ASP A 21 3.49 -8.00 21.62
CA ASP A 21 3.12 -9.13 20.76
C ASP A 21 4.33 -10.01 20.36
N GLY A 22 5.39 -9.99 21.16
CA GLY A 22 6.57 -10.87 21.01
C GLY A 22 7.50 -10.48 19.87
N ASN A 23 7.55 -9.22 19.47
CA ASN A 23 8.30 -8.69 18.33
C ASN A 23 7.90 -9.36 17.01
N PHE A 24 6.62 -9.65 16.86
CA PHE A 24 6.03 -10.21 15.65
C PHE A 24 5.10 -9.21 14.98
N GLY A 25 5.30 -8.96 13.68
CA GLY A 25 4.45 -8.08 12.90
C GLY A 25 5.16 -7.44 11.72
N LEU A 26 4.38 -6.72 10.94
CA LEU A 26 4.81 -5.93 9.78
C LEU A 26 4.05 -4.61 9.78
N VAL A 27 4.74 -3.50 9.61
CA VAL A 27 4.11 -2.21 9.38
C VAL A 27 4.16 -1.89 7.89
N GLY A 28 2.98 -1.79 7.25
CA GLY A 28 2.85 -1.37 5.87
C GLY A 28 2.46 0.11 5.77
N LEU A 29 3.30 0.91 5.11
CA LEU A 29 2.98 2.27 4.70
C LEU A 29 2.49 2.22 3.25
N VAL A 30 1.17 2.25 3.08
CA VAL A 30 0.51 1.93 1.80
C VAL A 30 -0.11 3.16 1.14
N GLY A 31 -0.25 3.12 -0.19
CA GLY A 31 -0.85 4.20 -0.95
C GLY A 31 -0.01 5.49 -1.02
N VAL A 32 1.28 5.40 -0.71
CA VAL A 32 2.15 6.57 -0.59
C VAL A 32 2.33 7.27 -1.93
N GLN A 33 1.90 8.54 -1.98
CA GLN A 33 2.09 9.45 -3.11
C GLN A 33 3.42 10.21 -2.96
N SER A 34 3.89 10.88 -4.03
CA SER A 34 5.19 11.58 -4.01
C SER A 34 5.27 12.67 -2.94
N ASN A 35 4.19 13.41 -2.74
CA ASN A 35 4.11 14.45 -1.68
C ASN A 35 4.00 13.88 -0.27
N GLN A 36 3.65 12.61 -0.11
CA GLN A 36 3.53 11.92 1.17
C GLN A 36 4.79 11.12 1.53
N TYR A 37 5.67 10.91 0.55
CA TYR A 37 6.85 10.05 0.74
C TYR A 37 7.79 10.54 1.85
N PRO A 38 8.10 11.86 1.99
CA PRO A 38 8.90 12.34 3.12
C PRO A 38 8.26 11.98 4.47
N ARG A 39 6.93 12.07 4.57
CA ARG A 39 6.20 11.68 5.79
C ARG A 39 6.29 10.18 6.04
N ALA A 40 6.25 9.36 5.00
CA ALA A 40 6.43 7.92 5.13
C ALA A 40 7.82 7.57 5.68
N LEU A 41 8.87 8.27 5.25
CA LEU A 41 10.24 8.11 5.79
C LEU A 41 10.31 8.52 7.26
N ASP A 42 9.66 9.64 7.65
CA ASP A 42 9.61 10.08 9.05
C ASP A 42 8.96 9.03 9.98
N ILE A 43 7.93 8.32 9.48
CA ILE A 43 7.28 7.24 10.22
C ILE A 43 8.15 5.98 10.23
N ALA A 44 8.73 5.63 9.09
CA ALA A 44 9.54 4.41 8.94
C ALA A 44 10.79 4.44 9.82
N ARG A 45 11.48 5.57 9.89
CA ARG A 45 12.76 5.73 10.59
C ARG A 45 12.74 5.24 12.04
N PRO A 46 11.87 5.73 12.94
CA PRO A 46 11.80 5.26 14.32
C PRO A 46 11.30 3.81 14.44
N LEU A 47 10.45 3.35 13.53
CA LEU A 47 9.98 1.96 13.51
C LEU A 47 11.10 1.00 13.14
N CYS A 48 11.86 1.29 12.08
CA CYS A 48 13.03 0.52 11.68
C CYS A 48 14.11 0.52 12.77
N ALA A 49 14.37 1.68 13.40
CA ALA A 49 15.29 1.79 14.55
C ALA A 49 14.85 0.94 15.75
N ALA A 50 13.57 0.71 15.93
CA ALA A 50 13.01 -0.19 16.94
C ALA A 50 13.01 -1.67 16.52
N GLY A 51 13.52 -2.00 15.32
CA GLY A 51 13.59 -3.36 14.79
C GLY A 51 12.28 -3.88 14.23
N ILE A 52 11.32 -3.00 13.95
CA ILE A 52 10.05 -3.35 13.34
C ILE A 52 10.24 -3.48 11.82
N PRO A 53 9.82 -4.59 11.19
CA PRO A 53 9.78 -4.71 9.75
C PRO A 53 8.84 -3.68 9.14
N VAL A 54 9.33 -2.83 8.24
CA VAL A 54 8.53 -1.80 7.56
C VAL A 54 8.55 -2.04 6.06
N LEU A 55 7.37 -1.97 5.44
CA LEU A 55 7.18 -2.07 4.00
C LEU A 55 6.54 -0.77 3.49
N ILE A 56 7.18 -0.10 2.53
CA ILE A 56 6.67 1.13 1.93
C ILE A 56 6.23 0.84 0.51
N GLY A 57 4.96 1.11 0.20
CA GLY A 57 4.38 0.90 -1.13
C GLY A 57 3.40 2.00 -1.53
N GLY A 58 3.18 2.12 -2.82
CA GLY A 58 2.27 3.10 -3.39
C GLY A 58 2.77 3.67 -4.72
N PHE A 59 2.11 4.71 -5.21
CA PHE A 59 2.39 5.29 -6.52
C PHE A 59 3.81 5.87 -6.62
N HIS A 60 4.34 6.45 -5.55
CA HIS A 60 5.71 6.99 -5.57
C HIS A 60 6.73 5.87 -5.80
N VAL A 61 6.73 4.86 -4.95
CA VAL A 61 7.68 3.72 -5.04
C VAL A 61 7.53 3.00 -6.38
N SER A 62 6.28 2.68 -6.76
CA SER A 62 6.00 1.96 -8.02
C SER A 62 6.40 2.78 -9.24
N GLY A 63 6.13 4.10 -9.24
CA GLY A 63 6.49 4.99 -10.33
C GLY A 63 8.00 5.15 -10.48
N MET A 64 8.72 5.34 -9.37
CA MET A 64 10.17 5.49 -9.39
C MET A 64 10.85 4.22 -9.92
N LEU A 65 10.47 3.03 -9.41
CA LEU A 65 11.03 1.75 -9.86
C LEU A 65 10.62 1.36 -11.28
N ALA A 66 9.50 1.89 -11.80
CA ALA A 66 9.06 1.62 -13.17
C ALA A 66 9.69 2.54 -14.21
N MET A 67 10.03 3.79 -13.83
CA MET A 67 10.47 4.83 -14.77
C MET A 67 11.98 5.02 -14.79
N PHE A 68 12.68 4.66 -13.73
CA PHE A 68 14.12 4.85 -13.63
C PHE A 68 14.86 3.51 -13.61
N PRO A 69 16.00 3.38 -14.32
CA PRO A 69 16.77 2.13 -14.36
C PRO A 69 17.52 1.86 -13.06
N GLU A 70 17.78 2.89 -12.26
CA GLU A 70 18.49 2.83 -10.99
C GLU A 70 17.58 3.23 -9.84
N VAL A 71 17.88 2.73 -8.64
CA VAL A 71 17.21 3.16 -7.44
C VAL A 71 17.57 4.61 -7.14
N MET A 72 16.57 5.48 -7.13
CA MET A 72 16.77 6.89 -6.85
C MET A 72 17.11 7.13 -5.37
N SER A 73 17.78 8.25 -5.09
CA SER A 73 18.34 8.56 -3.77
C SER A 73 17.30 8.57 -2.63
N ASP A 74 16.08 8.98 -2.90
CA ASP A 74 15.00 8.98 -1.91
C ASP A 74 14.55 7.56 -1.56
N LEU A 75 14.47 6.65 -2.55
CA LEU A 75 14.21 5.24 -2.31
C LEU A 75 15.40 4.57 -1.61
N GLN A 76 16.62 4.96 -1.95
CA GLN A 76 17.82 4.46 -1.28
C GLN A 76 17.81 4.80 0.21
N GLU A 77 17.35 6.00 0.59
CA GLU A 77 17.20 6.39 2.00
C GLU A 77 16.30 5.41 2.78
N ALA A 78 15.20 4.93 2.18
CA ALA A 78 14.36 3.92 2.79
C ALA A 78 15.10 2.57 2.96
N LEU A 79 15.85 2.15 1.96
CA LEU A 79 16.65 0.91 2.02
C LEU A 79 17.76 0.99 3.06
N ASP A 80 18.43 2.13 3.18
CA ASP A 80 19.52 2.36 4.13
C ASP A 80 19.04 2.25 5.59
N MET A 81 17.78 2.61 5.87
CA MET A 81 17.18 2.39 7.19
C MET A 81 16.58 0.98 7.38
N SER A 82 16.80 0.07 6.43
CA SER A 82 16.29 -1.30 6.43
C SER A 82 14.77 -1.42 6.24
N ALA A 83 14.12 -0.42 5.66
CA ALA A 83 12.76 -0.58 5.17
C ALA A 83 12.76 -1.35 3.84
N SER A 84 11.70 -2.09 3.58
CA SER A 84 11.46 -2.78 2.30
C SER A 84 10.58 -1.92 1.41
N LEU A 85 10.81 -1.99 0.10
CA LEU A 85 10.01 -1.29 -0.91
C LEU A 85 9.10 -2.28 -1.63
N PHE A 86 7.85 -1.87 -1.86
CA PHE A 86 6.87 -2.65 -2.61
C PHE A 86 6.34 -1.87 -3.82
N SER A 87 6.55 -2.42 -4.99
CA SER A 87 6.10 -1.87 -6.27
C SER A 87 5.08 -2.79 -6.92
N GLY A 88 3.97 -2.23 -7.39
CA GLY A 88 2.86 -2.95 -7.99
C GLY A 88 1.64 -3.06 -7.06
N GLU A 89 0.85 -4.09 -7.26
CA GLU A 89 -0.40 -4.34 -6.53
C GLU A 89 -0.24 -5.54 -5.59
N ALA A 90 -0.81 -5.44 -4.38
CA ALA A 90 -0.56 -6.38 -3.30
C ALA A 90 -1.51 -7.60 -3.30
N GLU A 91 -2.54 -7.59 -4.14
CA GLU A 91 -3.49 -8.69 -4.24
C GLU A 91 -2.77 -10.02 -4.59
N GLY A 92 -3.03 -11.06 -3.83
CA GLY A 92 -2.41 -12.37 -3.97
C GLY A 92 -0.93 -12.45 -3.53
N ARG A 93 -0.38 -11.39 -2.90
CA ARG A 93 1.01 -11.31 -2.45
C ARG A 93 1.17 -11.18 -0.94
N PHE A 94 0.06 -10.95 -0.25
CA PHE A 94 0.09 -10.57 1.17
C PHE A 94 0.61 -11.70 2.05
N ASP A 95 0.25 -12.93 1.75
CA ASP A 95 0.67 -14.11 2.52
C ASP A 95 2.20 -14.28 2.48
N ASP A 96 2.81 -14.12 1.31
CA ASP A 96 4.27 -14.17 1.18
C ASP A 96 4.97 -13.06 1.98
N LEU A 97 4.41 -11.84 1.98
CA LEU A 97 4.97 -10.72 2.75
C LEU A 97 4.93 -11.00 4.25
N ILE A 98 3.81 -11.54 4.74
CA ILE A 98 3.66 -11.94 6.15
C ILE A 98 4.65 -13.06 6.52
N LEU A 99 4.77 -14.09 5.68
CA LEU A 99 5.71 -15.18 5.90
C LEU A 99 7.16 -14.72 5.91
N HIS A 100 7.55 -13.85 4.95
CA HIS A 100 8.91 -13.28 4.92
C HIS A 100 9.17 -12.39 6.13
N SER A 101 8.18 -11.61 6.59
CA SER A 101 8.29 -10.81 7.79
C SER A 101 8.49 -11.68 9.04
N ALA A 102 7.66 -12.72 9.19
CA ALA A 102 7.74 -13.69 10.29
C ALA A 102 9.11 -14.38 10.34
N ALA A 103 9.66 -14.73 9.17
CA ALA A 103 10.97 -15.34 9.04
C ALA A 103 12.12 -14.33 9.19
N LYS A 104 11.87 -13.04 9.33
CA LYS A 104 12.87 -11.95 9.29
C LYS A 104 13.70 -11.96 7.99
N GLN A 105 13.06 -12.26 6.88
CA GLN A 105 13.63 -12.42 5.54
C GLN A 105 12.95 -11.52 4.51
N LEU A 106 12.48 -10.34 4.93
CA LEU A 106 11.97 -9.37 3.97
C LEU A 106 13.05 -9.00 2.95
N LYS A 107 12.68 -9.03 1.68
CA LYS A 107 13.56 -8.57 0.60
C LYS A 107 13.62 -7.05 0.62
N PRO A 108 14.76 -6.43 0.27
CA PRO A 108 14.85 -4.98 0.15
C PRO A 108 13.81 -4.41 -0.82
N ILE A 109 13.58 -5.09 -1.95
CA ILE A 109 12.62 -4.65 -2.98
C ILE A 109 11.76 -5.82 -3.44
N TYR A 110 10.45 -5.60 -3.43
CA TYR A 110 9.43 -6.42 -4.09
C TYR A 110 8.91 -5.65 -5.30
N ASN A 111 9.19 -6.12 -6.50
CA ASN A 111 8.78 -5.42 -7.73
C ASN A 111 7.87 -6.30 -8.58
N PHE A 112 6.58 -5.96 -8.60
CA PHE A 112 5.52 -6.66 -9.33
C PHE A 112 4.80 -5.75 -10.35
N VAL A 113 5.41 -4.64 -10.73
CA VAL A 113 4.79 -3.68 -11.67
C VAL A 113 4.46 -4.31 -13.03
N ASN A 114 5.19 -5.36 -13.43
CA ASN A 114 4.96 -6.11 -14.67
C ASN A 114 4.11 -7.38 -14.47
N ASP A 115 3.67 -7.66 -13.26
CA ASP A 115 2.87 -8.83 -12.89
C ASP A 115 1.65 -8.36 -12.07
N LEU A 116 0.74 -7.70 -12.77
CA LEU A 116 -0.44 -7.09 -12.16
C LEU A 116 -1.59 -8.10 -12.10
N PRO A 117 -2.29 -8.22 -10.95
CA PRO A 117 -3.36 -9.20 -10.76
C PRO A 117 -4.61 -8.85 -11.58
N ALA A 118 -5.43 -9.86 -11.87
CA ALA A 118 -6.79 -9.65 -12.32
C ALA A 118 -7.62 -9.01 -11.19
N LEU A 119 -8.62 -8.21 -11.54
CA LEU A 119 -9.53 -7.60 -10.56
C LEU A 119 -10.82 -8.39 -10.36
N GLU A 120 -11.13 -9.28 -11.29
CA GLU A 120 -12.27 -10.19 -11.22
C GLU A 120 -12.17 -11.07 -9.98
N GLY A 121 -13.21 -11.09 -9.15
CA GLY A 121 -13.24 -11.86 -7.91
C GLY A 121 -12.25 -11.42 -6.83
N SER A 122 -11.53 -10.32 -7.03
CA SER A 122 -10.60 -9.81 -6.03
C SER A 122 -11.34 -9.33 -4.77
N ILE A 123 -10.61 -9.28 -3.65
CA ILE A 123 -11.15 -8.89 -2.34
C ILE A 123 -11.94 -7.58 -2.45
N THR A 124 -13.16 -7.59 -1.89
CA THR A 124 -14.02 -6.41 -1.83
C THR A 124 -13.45 -5.41 -0.82
N PRO A 125 -13.14 -4.18 -1.23
CA PRO A 125 -12.77 -3.13 -0.30
C PRO A 125 -13.93 -2.86 0.66
N PHE A 126 -13.63 -2.85 1.94
CA PHE A 126 -14.65 -2.71 2.98
C PHE A 126 -14.15 -1.83 4.11
N LEU A 127 -14.93 -0.79 4.43
CA LEU A 127 -14.73 0.04 5.61
C LEU A 127 -15.88 -0.19 6.59
N THR A 128 -15.54 -0.38 7.85
CA THR A 128 -16.56 -0.48 8.91
C THR A 128 -17.27 0.86 9.10
N SER A 129 -18.53 0.83 9.56
CA SER A 129 -19.32 2.03 9.85
C SER A 129 -18.61 2.99 10.82
N ASP A 130 -17.85 2.48 11.77
CA ASP A 130 -17.03 3.29 12.68
C ASP A 130 -15.95 4.09 11.93
N ILE A 131 -15.27 3.47 10.97
CA ILE A 131 -14.27 4.16 10.12
C ILE A 131 -14.96 5.17 9.22
N ILE A 132 -16.07 4.79 8.55
CA ILE A 132 -16.84 5.71 7.69
C ILE A 132 -17.35 6.92 8.50
N GLY A 133 -17.81 6.70 9.72
CA GLY A 133 -18.29 7.77 10.61
C GLY A 133 -17.23 8.82 10.96
N ARG A 134 -15.95 8.49 10.85
CA ARG A 134 -14.80 9.39 11.08
C ARG A 134 -14.35 10.12 9.80
N THR A 135 -14.82 9.70 8.62
CA THR A 135 -14.45 10.37 7.36
C THR A 135 -15.26 11.64 7.15
N ILE A 136 -14.67 12.62 6.48
CA ILE A 136 -15.38 13.83 6.06
C ILE A 136 -16.41 13.44 5.00
N GLY A 137 -17.69 13.79 5.24
CA GLY A 137 -18.78 13.48 4.31
C GLY A 137 -19.40 12.08 4.47
N LYS A 138 -18.87 11.22 5.35
CA LYS A 138 -19.41 9.86 5.62
C LYS A 138 -19.61 9.06 4.34
N VAL A 139 -18.63 9.11 3.45
CA VAL A 139 -18.64 8.42 2.15
C VAL A 139 -17.51 7.42 2.09
N THR A 140 -17.70 6.37 1.32
CA THR A 140 -16.65 5.43 0.93
C THR A 140 -16.41 5.49 -0.57
N SER A 141 -15.24 5.04 -1.02
CA SER A 141 -14.90 4.94 -2.42
C SER A 141 -14.25 3.58 -2.69
N PHE A 142 -14.41 3.09 -3.91
CA PHE A 142 -13.75 1.87 -4.37
C PHE A 142 -13.33 2.01 -5.83
N ASP A 143 -12.39 1.18 -6.25
CA ASP A 143 -11.96 1.10 -7.63
C ASP A 143 -12.86 0.14 -8.43
N ALA A 144 -13.47 0.62 -9.51
CA ALA A 144 -14.19 -0.21 -10.48
C ALA A 144 -13.25 -0.82 -11.53
N GLY A 145 -12.03 -0.29 -11.63
CA GLY A 145 -11.02 -0.78 -12.56
C GLY A 145 -9.70 -0.04 -12.40
N ARG A 146 -8.63 -0.64 -12.91
CA ARG A 146 -7.26 -0.11 -12.88
C ARG A 146 -6.60 -0.22 -14.24
N GLY A 147 -5.55 0.59 -14.46
CA GLY A 147 -4.84 0.66 -15.73
C GLY A 147 -5.55 1.57 -16.74
N CYS A 148 -4.80 2.03 -17.74
CA CYS A 148 -5.28 3.00 -18.71
C CYS A 148 -4.66 2.75 -20.09
N PRO A 149 -5.45 2.64 -21.18
CA PRO A 149 -4.92 2.43 -22.53
C PRO A 149 -4.39 3.72 -23.17
N PHE A 150 -4.68 4.88 -22.60
CA PHE A 150 -4.22 6.17 -23.14
C PHE A 150 -2.74 6.40 -22.87
N GLN A 151 -2.11 7.27 -23.64
CA GLN A 151 -0.67 7.56 -23.58
C GLN A 151 -0.39 9.03 -23.23
N CYS A 152 -1.04 9.54 -22.20
CA CYS A 152 -0.81 10.91 -21.74
C CYS A 152 0.62 11.05 -21.23
N SER A 153 1.38 12.01 -21.76
CA SER A 153 2.80 12.18 -21.48
C SER A 153 3.13 12.52 -20.02
N PHE A 154 2.17 13.05 -19.29
CA PHE A 154 2.31 13.44 -17.87
C PHE A 154 1.85 12.37 -16.88
N CYS A 155 1.26 11.26 -17.36
CA CYS A 155 0.54 10.32 -16.51
C CYS A 155 1.40 9.10 -16.15
N THR A 156 1.58 8.85 -14.86
CA THR A 156 2.32 7.68 -14.35
C THR A 156 1.48 6.41 -14.27
N ILE A 157 0.14 6.50 -14.37
CA ILE A 157 -0.79 5.37 -14.25
C ILE A 157 -0.41 4.22 -15.19
N ILE A 158 -0.09 4.54 -16.45
CA ILE A 158 0.26 3.55 -17.46
C ILE A 158 1.53 2.75 -17.13
N ASN A 159 2.42 3.33 -16.34
CA ASN A 159 3.66 2.68 -15.92
C ASN A 159 3.49 1.88 -14.61
N VAL A 160 2.53 2.25 -13.77
CA VAL A 160 2.30 1.64 -12.46
C VAL A 160 1.17 0.62 -12.49
N GLN A 161 0.07 0.94 -13.16
CA GLN A 161 -1.13 0.08 -13.23
C GLN A 161 -1.32 -0.60 -14.59
N GLY A 162 -0.39 -0.40 -15.53
CA GLY A 162 -0.40 -1.02 -16.83
C GLY A 162 -1.22 -0.29 -17.89
N ARG A 163 -1.01 -0.70 -19.14
CA ARG A 163 -1.62 -0.11 -20.35
C ARG A 163 -2.92 -0.76 -20.79
N LYS A 164 -3.45 -1.71 -19.99
CA LYS A 164 -4.73 -2.36 -20.22
C LYS A 164 -5.68 -1.98 -19.10
N SER A 165 -6.90 -1.60 -19.44
CA SER A 165 -7.94 -1.40 -18.44
C SER A 165 -8.38 -2.77 -17.91
N ARG A 166 -8.05 -3.06 -16.66
CA ARG A 166 -8.55 -4.22 -15.91
C ARG A 166 -9.77 -3.76 -15.13
N LYS A 167 -10.86 -4.48 -15.17
CA LYS A 167 -12.13 -4.09 -14.57
C LYS A 167 -12.62 -5.17 -13.61
N ARG A 168 -13.35 -4.76 -12.58
CA ARG A 168 -14.19 -5.65 -11.79
C ARG A 168 -15.40 -6.07 -12.62
N THR A 169 -15.94 -7.23 -12.32
CA THR A 169 -17.20 -7.66 -12.95
C THR A 169 -18.38 -6.83 -12.42
N PRO A 170 -19.51 -6.75 -13.14
CA PRO A 170 -20.73 -6.13 -12.62
C PRO A 170 -21.17 -6.74 -11.29
N ASP A 171 -21.03 -8.05 -11.11
CA ASP A 171 -21.38 -8.75 -9.88
C ASP A 171 -20.46 -8.35 -8.70
N ASP A 172 -19.15 -8.17 -8.96
CA ASP A 172 -18.22 -7.63 -7.96
C ASP A 172 -18.64 -6.23 -7.51
N ILE A 173 -19.01 -5.38 -8.48
CA ILE A 173 -19.43 -3.99 -8.21
C ILE A 173 -20.75 -4.00 -7.40
N GLU A 174 -21.73 -4.80 -7.79
CA GLU A 174 -22.98 -4.94 -7.06
C GLU A 174 -22.74 -5.39 -5.61
N LYS A 175 -21.89 -6.41 -5.41
CA LYS A 175 -21.51 -6.89 -4.09
C LYS A 175 -20.88 -5.79 -3.24
N ILE A 176 -19.95 -5.01 -3.80
CA ILE A 176 -19.32 -3.90 -3.09
C ILE A 176 -20.36 -2.86 -2.65
N ILE A 177 -21.26 -2.47 -3.57
CA ILE A 177 -22.31 -1.48 -3.29
C ILE A 177 -23.23 -2.00 -2.18
N ARG A 178 -23.74 -3.24 -2.28
CA ARG A 178 -24.61 -3.82 -1.26
C ARG A 178 -23.95 -3.86 0.11
N LEU A 179 -22.73 -4.38 0.22
CA LEU A 179 -22.01 -4.44 1.48
C LEU A 179 -21.79 -3.07 2.14
N ASN A 180 -21.61 -2.02 1.34
CA ASN A 180 -21.41 -0.67 1.87
C ASN A 180 -22.74 0.04 2.20
N LEU A 181 -23.87 -0.39 1.62
CA LEU A 181 -25.20 0.16 1.93
C LEU A 181 -25.84 -0.49 3.16
N GLU A 182 -25.46 -1.71 3.49
CA GLU A 182 -25.99 -2.46 4.64
C GLU A 182 -25.42 -1.98 5.99
N GLN A 183 -24.51 -1.00 5.96
CA GLN A 183 -23.87 -0.39 7.12
C GLN A 183 -24.38 1.03 7.44
#